data_8f39a019fe4582f5d583d43bd87197bb
#
_entry.id   8f39a019fe4582f5d583d43bd87197bb
#
_cell.length_a   1.000
_cell.length_b   1.000
_cell.length_c   1.000
_cell.angle_alpha   90.00
_cell.angle_beta   90.00
_cell.angle_gamma   90.00
#
_symmetry.space_group_name_H-M   'P 1'
#
loop_
_entity.id
_entity.type
_entity.pdbx_description
1 polymer ?
#
loop_
_entity_poly.entity_id
_entity_poly.type
_entity_poly.pdbx_seq_one_letter_code
_entity_poly.pdbx_strand_id
1 'polypeptide(L)'
;MHLVMAQVLAEKGCDGFVFRGDDGLDEITLDGTTSVLSIGREEISSDRIDAKDFGLANAPIEAIVGGDASENARITLSIFAGERGAPRDAVLLNAAAAIAAFEGDLEADIKTRMSAGLLRAVDAVDSGKASTLLNKWAALTQEISAS
;
A
#
# COMPACT_ATOMS: atom_id res chain seq x y z
N MET A 1 -12.20 15.72 1.47
CA MET A 1 -12.81 14.48 2.02
C MET A 1 -11.83 13.72 2.92
N HIS A 2 -10.55 13.53 2.56
CA HIS A 2 -9.59 12.78 3.37
C HIS A 2 -9.36 13.32 4.79
N LEU A 3 -9.35 14.65 5.01
CA LEU A 3 -9.26 15.24 6.36
C LEU A 3 -10.44 14.83 7.26
N VAL A 4 -11.67 14.85 6.73
CA VAL A 4 -12.85 14.41 7.49
C VAL A 4 -12.75 12.94 7.87
N MET A 5 -12.24 12.10 6.96
CA MET A 5 -12.01 10.68 7.24
C MET A 5 -10.97 10.50 8.36
N ALA A 6 -9.85 11.22 8.30
CA ALA A 6 -8.83 11.19 9.34
C ALA A 6 -9.38 11.63 10.70
N GLN A 7 -10.20 12.68 10.76
CA GLN A 7 -10.85 13.15 11.99
C GLN A 7 -11.76 12.07 12.60
N VAL A 8 -12.61 11.44 11.79
CA VAL A 8 -13.49 10.37 12.27
C VAL A 8 -12.71 9.17 12.79
N LEU A 9 -11.60 8.81 12.13
CA LEU A 9 -10.74 7.72 12.59
C LEU A 9 -10.02 8.06 13.90
N ALA A 10 -9.51 9.30 14.03
CA ALA A 10 -8.90 9.77 15.27
C ALA A 10 -9.89 9.77 16.44
N GLU A 11 -11.11 10.28 16.22
CA GLU A 11 -12.19 10.26 17.23
C GLU A 11 -12.59 8.84 17.67
N LYS A 12 -12.35 7.83 16.82
CA LYS A 12 -12.55 6.42 17.16
C LYS A 12 -11.34 5.76 17.83
N GLY A 13 -10.27 6.52 18.08
CA GLY A 13 -9.05 5.99 18.67
C GLY A 13 -8.26 5.07 17.72
N CYS A 14 -8.40 5.25 16.40
CA CYS A 14 -7.62 4.50 15.42
C CYS A 14 -6.29 5.19 15.17
N ASP A 15 -5.22 4.41 15.11
CA ASP A 15 -3.92 4.85 14.59
C ASP A 15 -3.75 4.38 13.13
N GLY A 16 -3.07 5.17 12.30
CA GLY A 16 -2.84 4.80 10.90
C GLY A 16 -2.61 5.97 9.96
N PHE A 17 -2.94 5.77 8.68
CA PHE A 17 -2.74 6.78 7.64
C PHE A 17 -3.97 6.94 6.77
N VAL A 18 -4.16 8.16 6.26
CA VAL A 18 -5.06 8.45 5.14
C VAL A 18 -4.24 9.08 4.03
N PHE A 19 -4.25 8.47 2.86
CA PHE A 19 -3.49 8.89 1.69
C PHE A 19 -4.39 9.49 0.62
N ARG A 20 -3.81 10.37 -0.20
CA ARG A 20 -4.39 10.83 -1.44
C ARG A 20 -3.30 11.26 -2.40
N GLY A 21 -3.23 10.65 -3.57
CA GLY A 21 -2.39 11.09 -4.67
C GLY A 21 -2.79 12.48 -5.17
N ASP A 22 -1.83 13.31 -5.56
CA ASP A 22 -2.10 14.62 -6.14
C ASP A 22 -2.74 14.52 -7.54
N ASP A 23 -2.59 13.38 -8.21
CA ASP A 23 -3.27 12.97 -9.42
C ASP A 23 -4.76 12.61 -9.21
N GLY A 24 -5.18 12.48 -7.95
CA GLY A 24 -6.54 12.17 -7.56
C GLY A 24 -6.81 10.72 -7.16
N LEU A 25 -5.79 9.84 -7.22
CA LEU A 25 -5.89 8.48 -6.69
C LEU A 25 -6.21 8.50 -5.19
N ASP A 26 -7.01 7.54 -4.77
CA ASP A 26 -7.31 7.24 -3.36
C ASP A 26 -6.26 6.32 -2.71
N GLU A 27 -5.12 6.14 -3.38
CA GLU A 27 -3.95 5.36 -2.98
C GLU A 27 -2.68 6.22 -3.07
N ILE A 28 -1.54 5.63 -2.70
CA ILE A 28 -0.23 6.24 -2.91
C ILE A 28 0.10 6.15 -4.39
N THR A 29 0.28 7.31 -5.04
CA THR A 29 0.58 7.36 -6.46
C THR A 29 2.07 7.19 -6.75
N LEU A 30 2.36 6.70 -7.97
CA LEU A 30 3.69 6.80 -8.58
C LEU A 30 3.82 8.03 -9.50
N ASP A 31 2.73 8.72 -9.82
CA ASP A 31 2.70 9.89 -10.71
C ASP A 31 2.75 11.19 -9.89
N GLY A 32 3.88 11.41 -9.19
CA GLY A 32 4.10 12.60 -8.40
C GLY A 32 3.97 12.39 -6.88
N THR A 33 3.46 13.40 -6.19
CA THR A 33 3.39 13.39 -4.74
C THR A 33 2.04 12.89 -4.21
N THR A 34 2.08 12.35 -3.00
CA THR A 34 0.92 11.90 -2.23
C THR A 34 0.84 12.68 -0.92
N SER A 35 -0.32 13.24 -0.64
CA SER A 35 -0.63 13.83 0.65
C SER A 35 -0.94 12.72 1.67
N VAL A 36 -0.34 12.81 2.85
CA VAL A 36 -0.49 11.86 3.94
C VAL A 36 -1.05 12.56 5.16
N LEU A 37 -2.09 12.01 5.76
CA LEU A 37 -2.53 12.36 7.11
C LEU A 37 -2.20 11.16 8.00
N SER A 38 -1.25 11.35 8.90
CA SER A 38 -0.89 10.37 9.92
C SER A 38 -1.75 10.60 11.16
N ILE A 39 -2.39 9.54 11.64
CA ILE A 39 -3.24 9.54 12.82
C ILE A 39 -2.52 8.72 13.89
N GLY A 40 -2.29 9.33 15.06
CA GLY A 40 -1.68 8.63 16.18
C GLY A 40 -1.96 9.35 17.48
N ARG A 41 -2.34 8.60 18.52
CA ARG A 41 -2.69 9.15 19.85
C ARG A 41 -3.76 10.26 19.79
N GLU A 42 -4.77 10.10 18.93
CA GLU A 42 -5.84 11.09 18.67
C GLU A 42 -5.37 12.39 17.97
N GLU A 43 -4.08 12.50 17.61
CA GLU A 43 -3.52 13.63 16.87
C GLU A 43 -3.44 13.31 15.37
N ILE A 44 -3.55 14.34 14.54
CA ILE A 44 -3.40 14.25 13.09
C ILE A 44 -2.25 15.15 12.65
N SER A 45 -1.25 14.56 12.02
CA SER A 45 -0.18 15.29 11.35
C SER A 45 -0.32 15.17 9.83
N SER A 46 0.28 16.10 9.11
CA SER A 46 0.21 16.15 7.64
C SER A 46 1.60 16.15 7.03
N ASP A 47 1.83 15.26 6.09
CA ASP A 47 3.07 15.11 5.35
C ASP A 47 2.83 14.96 3.86
N ARG A 48 3.91 14.96 3.08
CA ARG A 48 3.93 14.64 1.65
C ARG A 48 5.06 13.66 1.37
N ILE A 49 4.76 12.67 0.55
CA ILE A 49 5.72 11.67 0.09
C ILE A 49 5.71 11.59 -1.43
N ASP A 50 6.82 11.13 -1.99
CA ASP A 50 6.99 10.80 -3.42
C ASP A 50 7.61 9.40 -3.50
N ALA A 51 7.33 8.64 -4.55
CA ALA A 51 7.93 7.32 -4.78
C ALA A 51 9.47 7.37 -4.74
N LYS A 52 10.07 8.48 -5.18
CA LYS A 52 11.52 8.71 -5.14
C LYS A 52 12.10 8.76 -3.72
N ASP A 53 11.31 9.15 -2.71
CA ASP A 53 11.75 9.11 -1.32
C ASP A 53 12.13 7.70 -0.87
N PHE A 54 11.61 6.69 -1.57
CA PHE A 54 11.78 5.26 -1.29
C PHE A 54 12.65 4.54 -2.33
N GLY A 55 13.33 5.29 -3.21
CA GLY A 55 14.18 4.74 -4.26
C GLY A 55 13.42 4.11 -5.43
N LEU A 56 12.12 4.38 -5.56
CA LEU A 56 11.28 3.94 -6.67
C LEU A 56 11.22 5.02 -7.75
N ALA A 57 11.02 4.62 -9.01
CA ALA A 57 10.85 5.55 -10.11
C ALA A 57 9.40 6.06 -10.16
N ASN A 58 9.22 7.34 -10.53
CA ASN A 58 7.89 7.80 -10.90
C ASN A 58 7.45 7.12 -12.20
N ALA A 59 6.15 6.86 -12.29
CA ALA A 59 5.51 6.29 -13.46
C ALA A 59 4.14 6.95 -13.67
N PRO A 60 3.73 7.21 -14.92
CA PRO A 60 2.44 7.79 -15.20
C PRO A 60 1.30 6.83 -14.81
N ILE A 61 0.14 7.37 -14.50
CA ILE A 61 -1.02 6.60 -14.03
C ILE A 61 -1.40 5.48 -15.01
N GLU A 62 -1.21 5.68 -16.31
CA GLU A 62 -1.47 4.69 -17.36
C GLU A 62 -0.63 3.42 -17.21
N ALA A 63 0.53 3.52 -16.55
CA ALA A 63 1.41 2.37 -16.31
C ALA A 63 0.91 1.41 -15.23
N ILE A 64 -0.09 1.82 -14.45
CA ILE A 64 -0.66 1.04 -13.34
C ILE A 64 -2.16 0.76 -13.53
N VAL A 65 -2.71 1.12 -14.68
CA VAL A 65 -4.12 0.82 -15.00
C VAL A 65 -4.29 -0.69 -15.09
N GLY A 66 -5.24 -1.20 -14.30
CA GLY A 66 -5.67 -2.58 -14.35
C GLY A 66 -6.72 -2.82 -15.44
N GLY A 67 -7.39 -3.95 -15.34
CA GLY A 67 -8.45 -4.35 -16.26
C GLY A 67 -9.60 -5.02 -15.51
N ASP A 68 -10.19 -6.02 -16.15
CA ASP A 68 -11.18 -6.87 -15.51
C ASP A 68 -10.55 -7.77 -14.43
N ALA A 69 -11.37 -8.55 -13.73
CA ALA A 69 -10.90 -9.43 -12.65
C ALA A 69 -9.83 -10.44 -13.13
N SER A 70 -9.97 -10.94 -14.36
CA SER A 70 -9.02 -11.90 -14.94
C SER A 70 -7.67 -11.25 -15.23
N GLU A 71 -7.69 -10.05 -15.80
CA GLU A 71 -6.48 -9.28 -16.07
C GLU A 71 -5.77 -8.88 -14.76
N ASN A 72 -6.51 -8.39 -13.76
CA ASN A 72 -5.94 -8.03 -12.47
C ASN A 72 -5.37 -9.22 -11.71
N ALA A 73 -6.00 -10.40 -11.81
CA ALA A 73 -5.44 -11.64 -11.27
C ALA A 73 -4.13 -12.02 -11.98
N ARG A 74 -4.05 -11.88 -13.31
CA ARG A 74 -2.83 -12.13 -14.07
C ARG A 74 -1.70 -11.17 -13.65
N ILE A 75 -1.99 -9.89 -13.50
CA ILE A 75 -1.02 -8.89 -13.02
C ILE A 75 -0.51 -9.26 -11.63
N THR A 76 -1.40 -9.62 -10.71
CA THR A 76 -1.02 -10.02 -9.34
C THR A 76 -0.09 -11.23 -9.34
N LEU A 77 -0.42 -12.26 -10.14
CA LEU A 77 0.39 -13.47 -10.26
C LEU A 77 1.77 -13.18 -10.87
N SER A 78 1.85 -12.28 -11.86
CA SER A 78 3.12 -11.92 -12.47
C SER A 78 4.02 -11.14 -11.50
N ILE A 79 3.46 -10.21 -10.71
CA ILE A 79 4.18 -9.51 -9.63
C ILE A 79 4.75 -10.53 -8.63
N PHE A 80 3.95 -11.51 -8.20
CA PHE A 80 4.38 -12.53 -7.25
C PHE A 80 5.35 -13.55 -7.86
N ALA A 81 5.40 -13.66 -9.20
CA ALA A 81 6.42 -14.41 -9.92
C ALA A 81 7.74 -13.63 -10.13
N GLY A 82 7.81 -12.38 -9.64
CA GLY A 82 9.02 -11.55 -9.67
C GLY A 82 9.09 -10.54 -10.81
N GLU A 83 8.01 -10.34 -11.58
CA GLU A 83 7.97 -9.29 -12.61
C GLU A 83 8.18 -7.92 -11.97
N ARG A 84 9.05 -7.11 -12.59
CA ARG A 84 9.41 -5.76 -12.14
C ARG A 84 8.63 -4.72 -12.94
N GLY A 85 8.52 -3.49 -12.41
CA GLY A 85 7.89 -2.37 -13.09
C GLY A 85 6.86 -1.65 -12.22
N ALA A 86 6.21 -0.65 -12.80
CA ALA A 86 5.30 0.25 -12.08
C ALA A 86 4.17 -0.47 -11.31
N PRO A 87 3.48 -1.51 -11.83
CA PRO A 87 2.47 -2.22 -11.06
C PRO A 87 3.01 -2.85 -9.78
N ARG A 88 4.21 -3.45 -9.83
CA ARG A 88 4.86 -3.99 -8.64
C ARG A 88 5.23 -2.89 -7.66
N ASP A 89 5.80 -1.79 -8.14
CA ASP A 89 6.26 -0.68 -7.31
C ASP A 89 5.07 -0.03 -6.58
N ALA A 90 3.93 0.15 -7.25
CA ALA A 90 2.69 0.61 -6.64
C ALA A 90 2.20 -0.33 -5.53
N VAL A 91 2.16 -1.64 -5.79
CA VAL A 91 1.76 -2.65 -4.79
C VAL A 91 2.70 -2.63 -3.58
N LEU A 92 4.00 -2.59 -3.80
CA LEU A 92 4.99 -2.58 -2.71
C LEU A 92 4.89 -1.32 -1.87
N LEU A 93 4.71 -0.15 -2.49
CA LEU A 93 4.63 1.12 -1.79
C LEU A 93 3.35 1.21 -0.92
N ASN A 94 2.22 0.78 -1.44
CA ASN A 94 0.97 0.73 -0.67
C ASN A 94 1.01 -0.35 0.42
N ALA A 95 1.63 -1.50 0.17
CA ALA A 95 1.87 -2.52 1.20
C ALA A 95 2.80 -2.01 2.30
N ALA A 96 3.83 -1.23 1.95
CA ALA A 96 4.74 -0.60 2.91
C ALA A 96 3.99 0.30 3.90
N ALA A 97 3.03 1.07 3.41
CA ALA A 97 2.19 1.93 4.25
C ALA A 97 1.32 1.10 5.21
N ALA A 98 0.70 0.01 4.72
CA ALA A 98 -0.09 -0.88 5.56
C ALA A 98 0.76 -1.54 6.67
N ILE A 99 1.97 -1.98 6.34
CA ILE A 99 2.93 -2.55 7.30
C ILE A 99 3.35 -1.50 8.33
N ALA A 100 3.70 -0.28 7.88
CA ALA A 100 4.07 0.83 8.75
C ALA A 100 2.95 1.23 9.73
N ALA A 101 1.69 1.20 9.27
CA ALA A 101 0.53 1.43 10.13
C ALA A 101 0.37 0.32 11.18
N PHE A 102 0.51 -0.94 10.76
CA PHE A 102 0.38 -2.10 11.65
C PHE A 102 1.47 -2.16 12.73
N GLU A 103 2.70 -1.75 12.43
CA GLU A 103 3.82 -1.75 13.38
C GLU A 103 3.71 -0.65 14.44
N GLY A 104 2.98 0.42 14.16
CA GLY A 104 2.57 1.41 15.16
C GLY A 104 3.70 2.25 15.77
N ASP A 105 4.87 2.36 15.15
CA ASP A 105 5.94 3.25 15.61
C ASP A 105 5.56 4.72 15.36
N LEU A 106 4.91 5.35 16.34
CA LEU A 106 4.44 6.73 16.25
C LEU A 106 5.53 7.78 16.51
N GLU A 107 6.72 7.38 16.92
CA GLU A 107 7.84 8.30 17.21
C GLU A 107 8.69 8.58 15.94
N ALA A 108 8.73 7.64 14.99
CA ALA A 108 9.46 7.82 13.75
C ALA A 108 8.61 8.55 12.70
N ASP A 109 9.28 9.34 11.86
CA ASP A 109 8.64 10.01 10.73
C ASP A 109 8.10 9.02 9.68
N ILE A 110 7.14 9.47 8.87
CA ILE A 110 6.44 8.62 7.90
C ILE A 110 7.40 7.95 6.89
N LYS A 111 8.46 8.67 6.44
CA LYS A 111 9.38 8.11 5.44
C LYS A 111 10.23 7.00 6.04
N THR A 112 10.68 7.15 7.27
CA THR A 112 11.41 6.11 8.02
C THR A 112 10.54 4.87 8.21
N ARG A 113 9.30 5.04 8.66
CA ARG A 113 8.33 3.95 8.86
C ARG A 113 8.02 3.22 7.57
N MET A 114 7.73 3.94 6.51
CA MET A 114 7.43 3.35 5.20
C MET A 114 8.65 2.67 4.56
N SER A 115 9.86 3.21 4.76
CA SER A 115 11.08 2.57 4.26
C SER A 115 11.30 1.20 4.91
N ALA A 116 11.07 1.08 6.20
CA ALA A 116 11.11 -0.21 6.91
C ALA A 116 10.00 -1.16 6.40
N GLY A 117 8.78 -0.65 6.23
CA GLY A 117 7.66 -1.39 5.65
C GLY A 117 7.95 -1.88 4.22
N LEU A 118 8.60 -1.05 3.39
CA LEU A 118 8.95 -1.41 2.02
C LEU A 118 9.93 -2.60 1.96
N LEU A 119 10.93 -2.62 2.82
CA LEU A 119 11.86 -3.75 2.90
C LEU A 119 11.12 -5.06 3.23
N ARG A 120 10.13 -5.02 4.12
CA ARG A 120 9.30 -6.18 4.46
C ARG A 120 8.33 -6.57 3.35
N ALA A 121 7.74 -5.60 2.65
CA ALA A 121 6.88 -5.85 1.50
C ALA A 121 7.67 -6.54 0.36
N VAL A 122 8.89 -6.07 0.09
CA VAL A 122 9.82 -6.68 -0.88
C VAL A 122 10.14 -8.12 -0.48
N ASP A 123 10.53 -8.35 0.78
CA ASP A 123 10.81 -9.72 1.28
C ASP A 123 9.58 -10.63 1.14
N ALA A 124 8.39 -10.16 1.48
CA ALA A 124 7.17 -10.97 1.38
C ALA A 124 6.87 -11.43 -0.05
N VAL A 125 7.12 -10.57 -1.03
CA VAL A 125 6.94 -10.89 -2.46
C VAL A 125 8.08 -11.77 -2.96
N ASP A 126 9.34 -11.35 -2.78
CA ASP A 126 10.50 -11.99 -3.38
C ASP A 126 10.82 -13.37 -2.75
N SER A 127 10.44 -13.59 -1.49
CA SER A 127 10.56 -14.92 -0.84
C SER A 127 9.44 -15.89 -1.19
N GLY A 128 8.40 -15.46 -1.93
CA GLY A 128 7.24 -16.26 -2.28
C GLY A 128 6.20 -16.44 -1.16
N LYS A 129 6.36 -15.75 -0.01
CA LYS A 129 5.41 -15.80 1.11
C LYS A 129 4.03 -15.27 0.69
N ALA A 130 3.99 -14.16 -0.07
CA ALA A 130 2.76 -13.56 -0.57
C ALA A 130 2.02 -14.51 -1.53
N SER A 131 2.73 -15.12 -2.48
CA SER A 131 2.17 -16.12 -3.40
C SER A 131 1.61 -17.35 -2.66
N THR A 132 2.35 -17.85 -1.67
CA THR A 132 1.91 -18.98 -0.84
C THR A 132 0.62 -18.65 -0.07
N LEU A 133 0.52 -17.43 0.49
CA LEU A 133 -0.66 -16.98 1.22
C LEU A 133 -1.86 -16.82 0.29
N LEU A 134 -1.67 -16.22 -0.89
CA LEU A 134 -2.72 -16.07 -1.91
C LEU A 134 -3.33 -17.43 -2.29
N ASN A 135 -2.49 -18.43 -2.56
CA ASN A 135 -2.96 -19.77 -2.93
C ASN A 135 -3.77 -20.43 -1.80
N LYS A 136 -3.33 -20.30 -0.55
CA LYS A 136 -4.08 -20.80 0.62
C LYS A 136 -5.42 -20.11 0.79
N TRP A 137 -5.44 -18.79 0.62
CA TRP A 137 -6.67 -18.01 0.72
C TRP A 137 -7.67 -18.38 -0.38
N ALA A 138 -7.20 -18.48 -1.63
CA ALA A 138 -8.05 -18.90 -2.75
C ALA A 138 -8.66 -20.30 -2.53
N ALA A 139 -7.87 -21.26 -2.06
CA ALA A 139 -8.36 -22.61 -1.74
C ALA A 139 -9.44 -22.57 -0.63
N LEU A 140 -9.18 -21.86 0.47
CA LEU A 140 -10.11 -21.74 1.58
C LEU A 140 -11.44 -21.09 1.17
N THR A 141 -11.39 -20.04 0.34
CA THR A 141 -12.62 -19.37 -0.13
C THR A 141 -13.47 -20.30 -1.02
N GLN A 142 -12.85 -21.17 -1.79
CA GLN A 142 -13.56 -22.19 -2.60
C GLN A 142 -14.22 -23.27 -1.71
N GLU A 143 -13.51 -23.75 -0.69
CA GLU A 143 -14.06 -24.71 0.28
C GLU A 143 -15.28 -24.15 1.02
N ILE A 144 -15.20 -22.89 1.47
CA ILE A 144 -16.33 -22.22 2.16
C ILE A 144 -17.52 -22.04 1.21
N SER A 145 -17.29 -21.73 -0.05
CA SER A 145 -18.35 -21.52 -1.05
C SER A 145 -19.04 -22.82 -1.46
N ALA A 146 -18.41 -23.98 -1.25
CA ALA A 146 -18.94 -25.30 -1.59
C ALA A 146 -19.69 -25.96 -0.41
N SER A 147 -19.64 -25.38 0.78
CA SER A 147 -20.31 -25.86 2.00
C SER A 147 -21.63 -25.16 2.23
#